data_fcf6641dcb9c6b64f453b4032536bab3
#
_entry.id   fcf6641dcb9c6b64f453b4032536bab3
#
_cell.length_a   1.000
_cell.length_b   1.000
_cell.length_c   1.000
_cell.angle_alpha   90.00
_cell.angle_beta   90.00
_cell.angle_gamma   90.00
#
_symmetry.space_group_name_H-M   'P 1'
#
loop_
_entity.id
_entity.type
_entity.pdbx_description
1 polymer ?
#
loop_
_entity_poly.entity_id
_entity_poly.type
_entity_poly.pdbx_seq_one_letter_code
_entity_poly.pdbx_strand_id
1 'polypeptide(L)'
;MYEADHKAWIRYPPPRWMWEGTAICGIPPIVSAAMLHGWHGQNGVSIGNRRLGFVCTGQTVDGYPGLEGYFQAYDRELTPEERVRFVSNERAPTFEPGLVPTLSSASWPMERVRKAERNYAMEFLRSAFQEMPNIFEPPEARRLLSHTARLVGMQYYRETASILGIKPGSLRTFASYMTAMAQAQGDTIEQTDRTSAVVIRQFGWNLMRGIPLRHLHFDAWNS
;
A
#
# COMPACT_ATOMS: atom_id res chain seq x y z
N MET A 1 2.28 -1.91 -17.48
CA MET A 1 3.73 -1.82 -17.81
C MET A 1 3.86 -2.05 -19.29
N TYR A 2 4.76 -1.35 -19.94
CA TYR A 2 4.95 -1.40 -21.38
C TYR A 2 6.44 -1.17 -21.66
N GLU A 3 7.06 -1.94 -22.55
CA GLU A 3 8.50 -1.86 -22.84
C GLU A 3 8.70 -1.27 -24.24
N ALA A 4 9.50 -0.21 -24.34
CA ALA A 4 9.92 0.43 -25.58
C ALA A 4 11.25 1.12 -25.35
N ASP A 5 12.13 1.09 -26.35
CA ASP A 5 13.43 1.79 -26.36
C ASP A 5 14.30 1.52 -25.11
N HIS A 6 14.34 0.26 -24.65
CA HIS A 6 15.03 -0.15 -23.42
C HIS A 6 14.51 0.49 -22.13
N LYS A 7 13.30 1.05 -22.18
CA LYS A 7 12.59 1.64 -21.05
C LYS A 7 11.37 0.79 -20.72
N ALA A 8 11.23 0.38 -19.48
CA ALA A 8 10.01 -0.27 -19.00
C ALA A 8 9.05 0.79 -18.46
N TRP A 9 8.15 1.27 -19.30
CA TRP A 9 7.19 2.29 -18.97
C TRP A 9 6.10 1.75 -18.04
N ILE A 10 5.75 2.54 -17.04
CA ILE A 10 4.63 2.28 -16.15
C ILE A 10 3.73 3.50 -16.06
N ARG A 11 2.43 3.25 -15.93
CA ARG A 11 1.43 4.26 -15.65
C ARG A 11 0.46 3.72 -14.60
N TYR A 12 0.24 4.50 -13.56
CA TYR A 12 -0.73 4.23 -12.53
C TYR A 12 -1.89 5.20 -12.66
N PRO A 13 -2.96 4.82 -13.39
CA PRO A 13 -4.15 5.64 -13.47
C PRO A 13 -4.93 5.61 -12.14
N PRO A 14 -5.77 6.62 -11.88
CA PRO A 14 -6.72 6.55 -10.77
C PRO A 14 -7.57 5.26 -10.86
N PRO A 15 -7.99 4.67 -9.71
CA PRO A 15 -7.72 5.12 -8.34
C PRO A 15 -6.43 4.56 -7.70
N ARG A 16 -5.60 3.81 -8.42
CA ARG A 16 -4.45 3.10 -7.81
C ARG A 16 -3.42 4.01 -7.14
N TRP A 17 -3.24 5.20 -7.66
CA TRP A 17 -2.33 6.20 -7.10
C TRP A 17 -3.07 7.28 -6.30
N MET A 18 -4.38 7.30 -6.41
CA MET A 18 -5.27 8.29 -5.82
C MET A 18 -6.37 7.57 -5.04
N TRP A 19 -6.48 7.88 -3.77
CA TRP A 19 -7.55 7.38 -2.91
C TRP A 19 -8.72 8.35 -3.01
N GLU A 20 -9.93 7.84 -3.23
CA GLU A 20 -11.13 8.66 -3.18
C GLU A 20 -11.19 9.44 -1.87
N GLY A 21 -11.54 10.71 -1.95
CA GLY A 21 -11.64 11.59 -0.79
C GLY A 21 -10.31 12.16 -0.27
N THR A 22 -9.18 11.73 -0.80
CA THR A 22 -7.90 12.37 -0.48
C THR A 22 -7.65 13.50 -1.46
N ALA A 23 -7.57 14.72 -0.96
CA ALA A 23 -7.18 15.88 -1.78
C ALA A 23 -5.70 15.74 -2.17
N ILE A 24 -5.44 15.23 -3.37
CA ILE A 24 -4.08 15.02 -3.89
C ILE A 24 -3.31 16.33 -4.00
N CYS A 25 -4.02 17.40 -4.32
CA CYS A 25 -3.46 18.75 -4.26
C CYS A 25 -2.99 19.15 -2.85
N GLY A 26 -3.41 18.43 -1.82
CA GLY A 26 -2.94 18.63 -0.44
C GLY A 26 -1.66 17.88 -0.09
N ILE A 27 -1.15 17.01 -0.98
CA ILE A 27 0.12 16.29 -0.74
C ILE A 27 1.27 17.14 -1.31
N PRO A 28 2.19 17.61 -0.46
CA PRO A 28 3.34 18.37 -0.95
C PRO A 28 4.18 17.54 -1.94
N PRO A 29 4.73 18.14 -3.02
CA PRO A 29 5.59 17.44 -3.98
C PRO A 29 6.78 16.70 -3.33
N ILE A 30 7.34 17.27 -2.27
CA ILE A 30 8.43 16.63 -1.52
C ILE A 30 8.01 15.28 -0.89
N VAL A 31 6.77 15.13 -0.44
CA VAL A 31 6.24 13.88 0.10
C VAL A 31 6.09 12.86 -1.01
N SER A 32 5.54 13.25 -2.16
CA SER A 32 5.45 12.37 -3.33
C SER A 32 6.83 11.91 -3.80
N ALA A 33 7.80 12.81 -3.87
CA ALA A 33 9.18 12.48 -4.22
C ALA A 33 9.80 11.50 -3.22
N ALA A 34 9.64 11.72 -1.91
CA ALA A 34 10.15 10.83 -0.88
C ALA A 34 9.53 9.42 -0.98
N MET A 35 8.23 9.32 -1.27
CA MET A 35 7.56 8.04 -1.51
C MET A 35 8.15 7.30 -2.72
N LEU A 36 8.45 8.01 -3.81
CA LEU A 36 9.07 7.43 -5.00
C LEU A 36 10.48 6.94 -4.72
N HIS A 37 11.28 7.68 -3.95
CA HIS A 37 12.61 7.24 -3.52
C HIS A 37 12.53 5.98 -2.62
N GLY A 38 11.60 5.93 -1.68
CA GLY A 38 11.40 4.78 -0.80
C GLY A 38 10.83 3.55 -1.52
N TRP A 39 10.08 3.73 -2.58
CA TRP A 39 9.42 2.66 -3.31
C TRP A 39 10.12 2.33 -4.63
N HIS A 40 9.95 3.18 -5.65
CA HIS A 40 10.50 2.90 -6.99
C HIS A 40 12.02 2.87 -7.01
N GLY A 41 12.67 3.73 -6.23
CA GLY A 41 14.11 3.75 -6.05
C GLY A 41 14.69 2.49 -5.40
N GLN A 42 13.87 1.71 -4.68
CA GLN A 42 14.31 0.45 -4.05
C GLN A 42 14.03 -0.78 -4.92
N ASN A 43 13.27 -0.67 -6.01
CA ASN A 43 12.93 -1.82 -6.84
C ASN A 43 14.18 -2.53 -7.40
N GLY A 44 15.14 -1.77 -7.91
CA GLY A 44 16.42 -2.33 -8.39
C GLY A 44 17.17 -3.08 -7.30
N VAL A 45 17.24 -2.53 -6.10
CA VAL A 45 17.89 -3.18 -4.95
C VAL A 45 17.19 -4.47 -4.58
N SER A 46 15.85 -4.45 -4.54
CA SER A 46 15.03 -5.61 -4.15
C SER A 46 15.18 -6.80 -5.11
N ILE A 47 15.41 -6.54 -6.40
CA ILE A 47 15.63 -7.60 -7.41
C ILE A 47 17.11 -7.90 -7.66
N GLY A 48 18.04 -7.31 -6.86
CA GLY A 48 19.47 -7.52 -6.99
C GLY A 48 20.13 -6.79 -8.17
N ASN A 49 19.45 -5.84 -8.81
CA ASN A 49 19.98 -5.04 -9.91
C ASN A 49 20.11 -3.57 -9.50
N ARG A 50 21.23 -3.22 -8.85
CA ARG A 50 21.52 -1.85 -8.39
C ARG A 50 21.76 -0.84 -9.52
N ARG A 51 21.80 -1.31 -10.75
CA ARG A 51 21.91 -0.48 -11.95
C ARG A 51 20.56 0.00 -12.47
N LEU A 52 19.45 -0.49 -11.90
CA LEU A 52 18.10 -0.12 -12.28
C LEU A 52 17.66 1.14 -11.54
N GLY A 53 17.28 2.18 -12.28
CA GLY A 53 16.70 3.42 -11.76
C GLY A 53 15.31 3.65 -12.30
N PHE A 54 14.57 4.53 -11.65
CA PHE A 54 13.25 5.00 -12.05
C PHE A 54 13.30 6.47 -12.48
N VAL A 55 12.74 6.76 -13.63
CA VAL A 55 12.55 8.14 -14.14
C VAL A 55 11.07 8.46 -14.07
N CYS A 56 10.69 9.40 -13.19
CA CYS A 56 9.33 9.89 -13.08
C CYS A 56 9.11 11.02 -14.10
N THR A 57 8.13 10.84 -14.97
CA THR A 57 7.82 11.81 -16.04
C THR A 57 6.53 12.59 -15.79
N GLY A 58 5.72 12.17 -14.81
CA GLY A 58 4.52 12.89 -14.41
C GLY A 58 3.97 12.38 -13.08
N GLN A 59 3.48 13.30 -12.26
CA GLN A 59 2.85 13.01 -10.97
C GLN A 59 1.53 13.75 -10.84
N THR A 60 0.57 13.19 -10.09
CA THR A 60 -0.70 13.85 -9.80
C THR A 60 -0.56 15.16 -9.02
N VAL A 61 0.46 15.24 -8.16
CA VAL A 61 0.78 16.47 -7.41
C VAL A 61 1.22 17.63 -8.32
N ASP A 62 1.66 17.31 -9.54
CA ASP A 62 2.06 18.27 -10.57
C ASP A 62 0.95 18.50 -11.63
N GLY A 63 -0.27 18.02 -11.36
CA GLY A 63 -1.42 18.19 -12.25
C GLY A 63 -1.56 17.12 -13.34
N TYR A 64 -0.77 16.04 -13.29
CA TYR A 64 -0.93 14.91 -14.22
C TYR A 64 -2.09 14.00 -13.81
N PRO A 65 -2.71 13.27 -14.76
CA PRO A 65 -3.83 12.40 -14.46
C PRO A 65 -3.44 11.13 -13.67
N GLY A 66 -2.16 10.88 -13.46
CA GLY A 66 -1.65 9.73 -12.72
C GLY A 66 -0.16 9.83 -12.48
N LEU A 67 0.42 8.78 -11.90
CA LEU A 67 1.86 8.62 -11.86
C LEU A 67 2.32 7.95 -13.15
N GLU A 68 3.29 8.55 -13.82
CA GLU A 68 3.89 8.04 -15.05
C GLU A 68 5.41 8.08 -14.97
N GLY A 69 6.05 7.09 -15.55
CA GLY A 69 7.49 7.01 -15.64
C GLY A 69 7.99 5.71 -16.24
N TYR A 70 9.27 5.49 -16.19
CA TYR A 70 9.89 4.27 -16.68
C TYR A 70 11.05 3.81 -15.81
N PHE A 71 11.29 2.51 -15.82
CA PHE A 71 12.53 1.94 -15.34
C PHE A 71 13.55 1.85 -16.48
N GLN A 72 14.80 2.13 -16.16
CA GLN A 72 15.93 2.02 -17.07
C GLN A 72 17.13 1.44 -16.34
N ALA A 73 17.81 0.48 -16.97
CA ALA A 73 19.10 -0.01 -16.50
C ALA A 73 20.22 0.88 -17.05
N TYR A 74 21.16 1.21 -16.19
CA TYR A 74 22.35 2.00 -16.50
C TYR A 74 23.57 1.09 -16.64
N ASP A 75 24.67 1.61 -17.18
CA ASP A 75 25.94 0.89 -17.34
C ASP A 75 26.73 0.75 -16.01
N ARG A 76 26.36 1.49 -14.98
CA ARG A 76 26.94 1.48 -13.64
C ARG A 76 25.91 1.32 -12.54
N GLU A 77 26.36 1.00 -11.33
CA GLU A 77 25.53 1.07 -10.14
C GLU A 77 25.15 2.52 -9.80
N LEU A 78 23.93 2.69 -9.31
CA LEU A 78 23.37 3.98 -8.93
C LEU A 78 23.46 4.18 -7.40
N THR A 79 23.83 5.39 -6.99
CA THR A 79 23.68 5.80 -5.59
C THR A 79 22.19 5.89 -5.22
N PRO A 80 21.83 5.88 -3.94
CA PRO A 80 20.44 6.01 -3.51
C PRO A 80 19.72 7.23 -4.12
N GLU A 81 20.41 8.35 -4.23
CA GLU A 81 19.90 9.63 -4.76
C GLU A 81 19.67 9.56 -6.27
N GLU A 82 20.49 8.79 -6.99
CA GLU A 82 20.40 8.65 -8.45
C GLU A 82 19.32 7.68 -8.90
N ARG A 83 18.79 6.84 -8.00
CA ARG A 83 17.80 5.80 -8.32
C ARG A 83 16.44 6.35 -8.73
N VAL A 84 16.14 7.60 -8.39
CA VAL A 84 14.93 8.30 -8.85
C VAL A 84 15.31 9.62 -9.47
N ARG A 85 14.83 9.86 -10.68
CA ARG A 85 14.98 11.11 -11.40
C ARG A 85 13.62 11.66 -11.80
N PHE A 86 13.47 12.96 -11.83
CA PHE A 86 12.27 13.65 -12.25
C PHE A 86 12.53 14.38 -13.56
N VAL A 87 11.74 14.06 -14.59
CA VAL A 87 11.91 14.62 -15.96
C VAL A 87 10.53 14.93 -16.53
N SER A 88 10.19 16.22 -16.61
CA SER A 88 8.84 16.67 -17.00
C SER A 88 8.60 16.76 -18.51
N ASN A 89 9.63 16.64 -19.33
CA ASN A 89 9.56 16.81 -20.79
C ASN A 89 9.46 15.49 -21.58
N GLU A 90 9.50 14.35 -20.91
CA GLU A 90 9.28 13.06 -21.52
C GLU A 90 7.83 12.60 -21.33
N ARG A 91 7.31 11.83 -22.29
CA ARG A 91 5.97 11.26 -22.25
C ARG A 91 6.05 9.77 -22.60
N ALA A 92 5.18 8.98 -21.95
CA ALA A 92 5.01 7.59 -22.31
C ALA A 92 4.54 7.48 -23.77
N PRO A 93 5.00 6.45 -24.50
CA PRO A 93 4.44 6.11 -25.81
C PRO A 93 2.95 5.84 -25.69
N THR A 94 2.24 5.87 -26.82
CA THR A 94 0.84 5.45 -26.88
C THR A 94 0.70 4.04 -26.34
N PHE A 95 -0.22 3.84 -25.41
CA PHE A 95 -0.45 2.55 -24.79
C PHE A 95 -1.12 1.57 -25.79
N GLU A 96 -0.43 0.47 -26.07
CA GLU A 96 -0.92 -0.61 -26.92
C GLU A 96 -1.16 -1.87 -26.08
N PRO A 97 -2.41 -2.24 -25.80
CA PRO A 97 -2.72 -3.38 -24.92
C PRO A 97 -2.08 -4.71 -25.37
N GLY A 98 -1.92 -4.90 -26.69
CA GLY A 98 -1.33 -6.12 -27.25
C GLY A 98 0.17 -6.28 -26.97
N LEU A 99 0.86 -5.22 -26.61
CA LEU A 99 2.30 -5.23 -26.29
C LEU A 99 2.58 -5.36 -24.78
N VAL A 100 1.54 -5.41 -23.96
CA VAL A 100 1.71 -5.50 -22.49
C VAL A 100 2.16 -6.91 -22.10
N PRO A 101 3.28 -7.05 -21.38
CA PRO A 101 3.69 -8.34 -20.86
C PRO A 101 2.61 -8.92 -19.95
N THR A 102 2.24 -10.16 -20.17
CA THR A 102 1.28 -10.88 -19.32
C THR A 102 1.98 -11.90 -18.45
N LEU A 103 1.51 -12.03 -17.20
CA LEU A 103 1.99 -13.08 -16.31
C LEU A 103 1.48 -14.44 -16.82
N SER A 104 2.38 -15.43 -16.87
CA SER A 104 1.98 -16.80 -17.16
C SER A 104 1.01 -17.32 -16.10
N SER A 105 -0.19 -17.77 -16.50
CA SER A 105 -1.18 -18.37 -15.59
C SER A 105 -0.65 -19.66 -14.92
N ALA A 106 0.31 -20.35 -15.53
CA ALA A 106 0.93 -21.55 -14.96
C ALA A 106 1.83 -21.20 -13.76
N SER A 107 2.59 -20.11 -13.84
CA SER A 107 3.46 -19.64 -12.74
C SER A 107 2.76 -18.69 -11.76
N TRP A 108 1.67 -18.07 -12.19
CA TRP A 108 0.85 -17.13 -11.42
C TRP A 108 -0.62 -17.53 -11.41
N PRO A 109 -0.97 -18.66 -10.75
CA PRO A 109 -2.38 -18.99 -10.53
C PRO A 109 -3.07 -17.91 -9.70
N MET A 110 -4.38 -17.74 -9.86
CA MET A 110 -5.15 -16.66 -9.24
C MET A 110 -4.99 -16.60 -7.71
N GLU A 111 -4.83 -17.74 -7.05
CA GLU A 111 -4.56 -17.79 -5.61
C GLU A 111 -3.24 -17.10 -5.25
N ARG A 112 -2.19 -17.32 -6.03
CA ARG A 112 -0.89 -16.67 -5.85
C ARG A 112 -0.99 -15.17 -6.07
N VAL A 113 -1.74 -14.74 -7.08
CA VAL A 113 -1.99 -13.31 -7.36
C VAL A 113 -2.68 -12.66 -6.16
N ARG A 114 -3.78 -13.22 -5.68
CA ARG A 114 -4.51 -12.70 -4.50
C ARG A 114 -3.65 -12.64 -3.25
N LYS A 115 -2.81 -13.65 -3.03
CA LYS A 115 -1.86 -13.66 -1.91
C LYS A 115 -0.83 -12.55 -2.04
N ALA A 116 -0.30 -12.32 -3.24
CA ALA A 116 0.67 -11.26 -3.50
C ALA A 116 0.04 -9.87 -3.30
N GLU A 117 -1.17 -9.64 -3.81
CA GLU A 117 -1.92 -8.39 -3.63
C GLU A 117 -2.19 -8.09 -2.15
N ARG A 118 -2.66 -9.09 -1.40
CA ARG A 118 -2.87 -8.97 0.04
C ARG A 118 -1.58 -8.63 0.78
N ASN A 119 -0.50 -9.36 0.52
CA ASN A 119 0.78 -9.13 1.17
C ASN A 119 1.33 -7.73 0.85
N TYR A 120 1.17 -7.27 -0.39
CA TYR A 120 1.58 -5.95 -0.81
C TYR A 120 0.84 -4.83 -0.06
N ALA A 121 -0.49 -4.96 0.08
CA ALA A 121 -1.29 -4.00 0.83
C ALA A 121 -0.90 -3.97 2.33
N MET A 122 -0.67 -5.15 2.92
CA MET A 122 -0.24 -5.25 4.32
C MET A 122 1.16 -4.69 4.54
N GLU A 123 2.07 -4.82 3.57
CA GLU A 123 3.46 -4.38 3.70
C GLU A 123 3.57 -2.87 3.86
N PHE A 124 2.75 -2.11 3.14
CA PHE A 124 2.71 -0.65 3.29
C PHE A 124 2.32 -0.24 4.72
N LEU A 125 1.25 -0.84 5.25
CA LEU A 125 0.82 -0.57 6.63
C LEU A 125 1.86 -1.03 7.65
N ARG A 126 2.44 -2.23 7.46
CA ARG A 126 3.49 -2.78 8.32
C ARG A 126 4.68 -1.84 8.41
N SER A 127 5.16 -1.34 7.27
CA SER A 127 6.27 -0.38 7.23
C SER A 127 5.92 0.92 7.96
N ALA A 128 4.73 1.46 7.78
CA ALA A 128 4.29 2.65 8.50
C ALA A 128 4.26 2.41 10.03
N PHE A 129 3.69 1.30 10.47
CA PHE A 129 3.66 0.95 11.90
C PHE A 129 5.05 0.74 12.50
N GLN A 130 5.98 0.21 11.71
CA GLN A 130 7.37 -0.01 12.13
C GLN A 130 8.15 1.30 12.23
N GLU A 131 8.02 2.19 11.24
CA GLU A 131 8.85 3.37 11.12
C GLU A 131 8.36 4.55 11.96
N MET A 132 7.06 4.68 12.19
CA MET A 132 6.52 5.78 12.99
C MET A 132 7.17 5.92 14.38
N PRO A 133 7.36 4.82 15.16
CA PRO A 133 8.07 4.90 16.45
C PRO A 133 9.57 5.15 16.35
N ASN A 134 10.16 5.04 15.16
CA ASN A 134 11.57 5.34 14.92
C ASN A 134 11.79 6.81 14.56
N ILE A 135 10.75 7.46 14.02
CA ILE A 135 10.80 8.85 13.55
C ILE A 135 10.28 9.82 14.62
N PHE A 136 9.25 9.42 15.35
CA PHE A 136 8.56 10.25 16.34
C PHE A 136 8.71 9.68 17.74
N GLU A 137 8.69 10.57 18.74
CA GLU A 137 8.58 10.15 20.13
C GLU A 137 7.31 9.31 20.38
N PRO A 138 7.34 8.33 21.31
CA PRO A 138 6.24 7.39 21.48
C PRO A 138 4.85 8.01 21.66
N PRO A 139 4.64 9.11 22.39
CA PRO A 139 3.33 9.73 22.50
C PRO A 139 2.82 10.30 21.17
N GLU A 140 3.72 10.90 20.38
CA GLU A 140 3.38 11.47 19.09
C GLU A 140 3.11 10.38 18.05
N ALA A 141 3.96 9.36 17.96
CA ALA A 141 3.75 8.20 17.10
C ALA A 141 2.38 7.55 17.38
N ARG A 142 2.05 7.33 18.67
CA ARG A 142 0.76 6.81 19.09
C ARG A 142 -0.40 7.71 18.62
N ARG A 143 -0.30 9.01 18.85
CA ARG A 143 -1.33 9.98 18.45
C ARG A 143 -1.57 9.96 16.94
N LEU A 144 -0.51 10.00 16.14
CA LEU A 144 -0.59 9.99 14.68
C LEU A 144 -1.17 8.69 14.14
N LEU A 145 -0.70 7.54 14.61
CA LEU A 145 -1.20 6.24 14.19
C LEU A 145 -2.68 6.05 14.56
N SER A 146 -3.07 6.36 15.81
CA SER A 146 -4.46 6.23 16.25
C SER A 146 -5.40 7.18 15.51
N HIS A 147 -4.98 8.42 15.30
CA HIS A 147 -5.78 9.39 14.54
C HIS A 147 -5.98 8.95 13.10
N THR A 148 -4.91 8.53 12.42
CA THR A 148 -4.97 8.03 11.05
C THR A 148 -5.85 6.79 10.93
N ALA A 149 -5.68 5.81 11.83
CA ALA A 149 -6.49 4.59 11.84
C ALA A 149 -7.98 4.90 12.00
N ARG A 150 -8.33 5.82 12.90
CA ARG A 150 -9.70 6.28 13.09
C ARG A 150 -10.28 6.94 11.86
N LEU A 151 -9.53 7.83 11.19
CA LEU A 151 -9.98 8.48 9.96
C LEU A 151 -10.22 7.46 8.84
N VAL A 152 -9.32 6.50 8.67
CA VAL A 152 -9.45 5.41 7.70
C VAL A 152 -10.70 4.56 8.02
N GLY A 153 -10.88 4.18 9.28
CA GLY A 153 -12.05 3.43 9.72
C GLY A 153 -13.36 4.18 9.45
N MET A 154 -13.42 5.45 9.80
CA MET A 154 -14.61 6.28 9.56
C MET A 154 -14.92 6.44 8.06
N GLN A 155 -13.90 6.56 7.24
CA GLN A 155 -14.05 6.76 5.79
C GLN A 155 -14.53 5.49 5.09
N TYR A 156 -13.95 4.34 5.40
CA TYR A 156 -14.13 3.13 4.61
C TYR A 156 -15.04 2.06 5.24
N TYR A 157 -15.44 2.21 6.51
CA TYR A 157 -16.24 1.20 7.22
C TYR A 157 -17.53 0.83 6.47
N ARG A 158 -18.30 1.81 6.01
CA ARG A 158 -19.60 1.56 5.37
C ARG A 158 -19.44 0.83 4.04
N GLU A 159 -18.48 1.26 3.23
CA GLU A 159 -18.19 0.63 1.93
C GLU A 159 -17.69 -0.79 2.13
N THR A 160 -16.70 -0.99 2.99
CA THR A 160 -16.13 -2.31 3.27
C THR A 160 -17.17 -3.26 3.87
N ALA A 161 -18.00 -2.80 4.79
CA ALA A 161 -19.10 -3.58 5.35
C ALA A 161 -20.10 -3.99 4.26
N SER A 162 -20.42 -3.09 3.32
CA SER A 162 -21.28 -3.40 2.17
C SER A 162 -20.67 -4.47 1.27
N ILE A 163 -19.39 -4.37 0.93
CA ILE A 163 -18.66 -5.37 0.14
C ILE A 163 -18.69 -6.75 0.83
N LEU A 164 -18.58 -6.77 2.15
CA LEU A 164 -18.63 -7.98 2.97
C LEU A 164 -20.06 -8.49 3.19
N GLY A 165 -21.10 -7.80 2.70
CA GLY A 165 -22.50 -8.14 2.93
C GLY A 165 -22.97 -7.94 4.38
N ILE A 166 -22.26 -7.14 5.16
CA ILE A 166 -22.54 -6.90 6.57
C ILE A 166 -23.37 -5.62 6.72
N LYS A 167 -24.55 -5.73 7.32
CA LYS A 167 -25.39 -4.57 7.65
C LYS A 167 -24.96 -4.00 9.00
N PRO A 168 -24.42 -2.78 9.06
CA PRO A 168 -24.08 -2.14 10.33
C PRO A 168 -25.30 -1.94 11.23
N GLY A 169 -25.12 -1.90 12.56
CA GLY A 169 -26.20 -1.54 13.48
C GLY A 169 -26.25 -2.34 14.80
N SER A 170 -25.41 -3.36 14.96
CA SER A 170 -25.35 -4.11 16.21
C SER A 170 -23.92 -4.51 16.58
N LEU A 171 -23.71 -4.84 17.86
CA LEU A 171 -22.44 -5.40 18.33
C LEU A 171 -22.04 -6.67 17.55
N ARG A 172 -22.99 -7.53 17.23
CA ARG A 172 -22.74 -8.78 16.50
C ARG A 172 -22.29 -8.51 15.07
N THR A 173 -22.94 -7.57 14.38
CA THR A 173 -22.55 -7.22 13.01
C THR A 173 -21.18 -6.53 12.96
N PHE A 174 -20.85 -5.73 13.97
CA PHE A 174 -19.51 -5.17 14.10
C PHE A 174 -18.45 -6.26 14.38
N ALA A 175 -18.75 -7.21 15.26
CA ALA A 175 -17.88 -8.36 15.51
C ALA A 175 -17.67 -9.20 14.23
N SER A 176 -18.71 -9.43 13.43
CA SER A 176 -18.60 -10.10 12.13
C SER A 176 -17.71 -9.33 11.16
N TYR A 177 -17.80 -8.00 11.14
CA TYR A 177 -16.91 -7.15 10.35
C TYR A 177 -15.45 -7.31 10.76
N MET A 178 -15.14 -7.20 12.06
CA MET A 178 -13.78 -7.36 12.57
C MET A 178 -13.21 -8.75 12.30
N THR A 179 -14.04 -9.79 12.44
CA THR A 179 -13.69 -11.17 12.11
C THR A 179 -13.34 -11.32 10.63
N ALA A 180 -14.18 -10.79 9.73
CA ALA A 180 -13.94 -10.85 8.29
C ALA A 180 -12.68 -10.09 7.88
N MET A 181 -12.42 -8.93 8.48
CA MET A 181 -11.20 -8.15 8.24
C MET A 181 -9.93 -8.90 8.67
N ALA A 182 -9.94 -9.54 9.83
CA ALA A 182 -8.80 -10.32 10.30
C ALA A 182 -8.58 -11.59 9.45
N GLN A 183 -9.64 -12.28 9.05
CA GLN A 183 -9.57 -13.42 8.13
C GLN A 183 -9.02 -13.01 6.75
N ALA A 184 -9.42 -11.85 6.25
CA ALA A 184 -8.88 -11.30 5.00
C ALA A 184 -7.36 -11.04 5.06
N GLN A 185 -6.83 -10.72 6.25
CA GLN A 185 -5.39 -10.62 6.51
C GLN A 185 -4.70 -12.00 6.61
N GLY A 186 -5.48 -13.08 6.64
CA GLY A 186 -4.99 -14.45 6.76
C GLY A 186 -4.79 -14.91 8.20
N ASP A 187 -5.43 -14.25 9.16
CA ASP A 187 -5.38 -14.61 10.57
C ASP A 187 -6.40 -15.69 10.92
N THR A 188 -6.12 -16.47 11.94
CA THR A 188 -7.08 -17.42 12.52
C THR A 188 -7.90 -16.72 13.58
N ILE A 189 -9.22 -16.86 13.52
CA ILE A 189 -10.16 -16.20 14.44
C ILE A 189 -11.02 -17.24 15.14
N GLU A 190 -11.16 -17.08 16.45
CA GLU A 190 -12.20 -17.70 17.27
C GLU A 190 -13.17 -16.64 17.76
N GLN A 191 -14.46 -16.81 17.49
CA GLN A 191 -15.51 -15.94 18.00
C GLN A 191 -16.36 -16.69 19.01
N THR A 192 -16.61 -16.07 20.16
CA THR A 192 -17.51 -16.59 21.21
C THR A 192 -18.55 -15.54 21.56
N ASP A 193 -19.80 -15.83 21.35
CA ASP A 193 -20.92 -15.00 21.73
C ASP A 193 -21.24 -15.20 23.20
N ARG A 194 -21.39 -14.11 23.93
CA ARG A 194 -21.89 -14.05 25.33
C ARG A 194 -23.16 -13.23 25.38
N THR A 195 -23.86 -13.22 26.51
CA THR A 195 -25.14 -12.50 26.68
C THR A 195 -25.03 -11.01 26.36
N SER A 196 -23.97 -10.33 26.79
CA SER A 196 -23.76 -8.89 26.62
C SER A 196 -22.47 -8.52 25.87
N ALA A 197 -21.76 -9.51 25.33
CA ALA A 197 -20.49 -9.29 24.67
C ALA A 197 -20.25 -10.30 23.55
N VAL A 198 -19.39 -9.92 22.60
CA VAL A 198 -18.79 -10.85 21.64
C VAL A 198 -17.30 -10.83 21.89
N VAL A 199 -16.71 -12.00 22.11
CA VAL A 199 -15.27 -12.15 22.32
C VAL A 199 -14.65 -12.65 21.01
N ILE A 200 -13.71 -11.90 20.47
CA ILE A 200 -12.92 -12.26 19.29
C ILE A 200 -11.49 -12.53 19.76
N ARG A 201 -11.00 -13.73 19.48
CA ARG A 201 -9.60 -14.08 19.66
C ARG A 201 -8.94 -14.21 18.30
N GLN A 202 -7.90 -13.44 18.10
CA GLN A 202 -7.12 -13.42 16.86
C GLN A 202 -5.77 -14.07 17.11
N PHE A 203 -5.41 -15.02 16.25
CA PHE A 203 -4.15 -15.73 16.30
C PHE A 203 -3.33 -15.39 15.06
N GLY A 204 -2.05 -15.08 15.29
CA GLY A 204 -1.12 -14.86 14.19
C GLY A 204 -1.29 -13.52 13.47
N TRP A 205 -1.46 -12.42 14.16
CA TRP A 205 -1.65 -11.08 13.58
C TRP A 205 -0.67 -10.80 12.42
N ASN A 206 -1.07 -11.24 11.22
CA ASN A 206 -0.22 -11.25 10.02
C ASN A 206 0.18 -9.86 9.55
N LEU A 207 -0.67 -8.86 9.76
CA LEU A 207 -0.35 -7.46 9.47
C LEU A 207 0.92 -7.02 10.21
N MET A 208 1.12 -7.48 11.44
CA MET A 208 2.24 -7.09 12.31
C MET A 208 3.36 -8.13 12.37
N ARG A 209 3.37 -9.11 11.46
CA ARG A 209 4.40 -10.15 11.46
C ARG A 209 5.81 -9.56 11.31
N GLY A 210 6.69 -9.91 12.25
CA GLY A 210 8.08 -9.45 12.25
C GLY A 210 8.30 -8.07 12.87
N ILE A 211 7.24 -7.38 13.31
CA ILE A 211 7.36 -6.10 14.01
C ILE A 211 7.44 -6.36 15.52
N PRO A 212 8.40 -5.74 16.25
CA PRO A 212 8.39 -5.70 17.69
C PRO A 212 7.15 -4.95 18.19
N LEU A 213 6.14 -5.69 18.66
CA LEU A 213 4.88 -5.08 19.10
C LEU A 213 5.07 -4.21 20.34
N ARG A 214 4.48 -3.02 20.31
CA ARG A 214 4.40 -2.05 21.42
C ARG A 214 2.93 -1.69 21.66
N HIS A 215 2.60 -1.13 22.81
CA HIS A 215 1.24 -0.71 23.15
C HIS A 215 0.61 0.20 22.09
N LEU A 216 1.38 1.10 21.50
CA LEU A 216 0.90 2.03 20.47
C LEU A 216 0.32 1.34 19.23
N HIS A 217 0.77 0.13 18.89
CA HIS A 217 0.25 -0.62 17.74
C HIS A 217 -1.17 -1.13 18.02
N PHE A 218 -1.40 -1.63 19.26
CA PHE A 218 -2.73 -2.05 19.69
C PHE A 218 -3.69 -0.88 19.84
N ASP A 219 -3.21 0.25 20.35
CA ASP A 219 -3.98 1.47 20.46
C ASP A 219 -4.45 1.98 19.09
N ALA A 220 -3.54 1.98 18.11
CA ALA A 220 -3.88 2.38 16.75
C ALA A 220 -4.88 1.41 16.09
N TRP A 221 -4.70 0.10 16.28
CA TRP A 221 -5.60 -0.91 15.73
C TRP A 221 -7.02 -0.83 16.32
N ASN A 222 -7.13 -0.46 17.59
CA ASN A 222 -8.42 -0.36 18.31
C ASN A 222 -9.04 1.04 18.24
N SER A 223 -8.49 1.96 17.48
CA SER A 223 -9.00 3.34 17.37
C SER A 223 -10.08 3.51 16.33
#